data_53ed9b4aedbe0efc9477f11c333dcdc6
#
_entry.id   53ed9b4aedbe0efc9477f11c333dcdc6
#
_cell.length_a   1.000
_cell.length_b   1.000
_cell.length_c   1.000
_cell.angle_alpha   90.00
_cell.angle_beta   90.00
_cell.angle_gamma   90.00
#
_symmetry.space_group_name_H-M   'P 1'
#
loop_
_entity.id
_entity.type
_entity.pdbx_description
1 polymer ?
#
loop_
_entity_poly.entity_id
_entity_poly.type
_entity_poly.pdbx_seq_one_letter_code
_entity_poly.pdbx_strand_id
1 'polypeptide(L)'
;MALSNTAVPKYYGMFRDAVIRGEIPVNKEISMEMNRIDDLIANPGVYYDDKAVEGFILYCENELTLTDGSDLNLLDSFKVWSEQIFGWYYFVERSVYEPSEDGHGGHYVKKHIRKRLINKQYLIVARGAAKSMYGSCLQNYFLNVDITTTHQITTAPTMKQAEEVLSPIRTAITRSRGPFYKFLTDGSIMNTSGSKANRVKLASTKKGIENFLTGSLLEIRPMRIDKLQGLQLKVATVDEWLSGDIREDVIGAIEQGASKVDDYLIVAISSEGTVRNGAGDTIKMELQDILKGEYINPHVSIWWYKLDSVEEVSNPDMWLKANPNLGKTVSYETYQLDVERAEKAPAARNDILAKRFGLPMEGYTYYFTYEETLPHRKRDFWQLPCSLGGDLSQGYDFCAFTFLFPLSNGAFGVKTRNYITQRTLMKLQPAMRLKYEEFIKEGSLIVMEGTVLDMMEVYEDLDNHIIESGYDVRCFGYDPYNAKDFVERWTQENGVFGVEKVIQGAKTESVPLGELKKLSEDRMLLFDEELMTFTMGNCITLEDTNGNRKLLKKRYDQKIDAVAAMMDAYVAYKLNRDMFE
;
A
#
# COMPACT_ATOMS: atom_id res chain seq x y z
N MET A 1 -16.52 -41.31 -11.67
CA MET A 1 -17.38 -41.03 -10.49
C MET A 1 -17.42 -39.52 -10.33
N ALA A 2 -18.56 -38.90 -10.55
CA ALA A 2 -18.72 -37.48 -10.29
C ALA A 2 -18.76 -37.29 -8.75
N LEU A 3 -17.70 -36.78 -8.17
CA LEU A 3 -17.69 -36.33 -6.79
C LEU A 3 -18.49 -35.04 -6.76
N SER A 4 -19.76 -35.10 -6.34
CA SER A 4 -20.54 -33.89 -6.06
C SER A 4 -19.97 -33.25 -4.81
N ASN A 5 -19.28 -32.11 -4.97
CA ASN A 5 -18.70 -31.38 -3.86
C ASN A 5 -19.73 -30.36 -3.34
N THR A 6 -20.56 -30.76 -2.44
CA THR A 6 -21.58 -29.90 -1.78
C THR A 6 -21.23 -29.57 -0.32
N ALA A 7 -20.05 -29.96 0.13
CA ALA A 7 -19.64 -29.70 1.50
C ALA A 7 -19.19 -28.24 1.66
N VAL A 8 -19.89 -27.48 2.47
CA VAL A 8 -19.44 -26.15 2.91
C VAL A 8 -18.18 -26.35 3.75
N PRO A 9 -17.08 -25.62 3.46
CA PRO A 9 -15.89 -25.65 4.30
C PRO A 9 -16.21 -25.38 5.76
N LYS A 10 -15.64 -26.15 6.68
CA LYS A 10 -16.03 -26.17 8.10
C LYS A 10 -15.83 -24.81 8.78
N TYR A 11 -14.64 -24.25 8.68
CA TYR A 11 -14.30 -23.01 9.40
C TYR A 11 -14.93 -21.79 8.74
N TYR A 12 -14.97 -21.76 7.42
CA TYR A 12 -15.70 -20.73 6.68
C TYR A 12 -17.20 -20.81 6.98
N GLY A 13 -17.79 -21.99 7.03
CA GLY A 13 -19.20 -22.19 7.37
C GLY A 13 -19.52 -21.62 8.77
N MET A 14 -18.70 -21.92 9.77
CA MET A 14 -18.86 -21.36 11.12
C MET A 14 -18.75 -19.83 11.13
N PHE A 15 -17.76 -19.27 10.41
CA PHE A 15 -17.59 -17.83 10.26
C PHE A 15 -18.80 -17.19 9.56
N ARG A 16 -19.22 -17.73 8.41
CA ARG A 16 -20.37 -17.26 7.64
C ARG A 16 -21.65 -17.26 8.48
N ASP A 17 -21.91 -18.33 9.21
CA ASP A 17 -23.09 -18.44 10.04
C ASP A 17 -23.09 -17.41 11.20
N ALA A 18 -21.92 -17.13 11.80
CA ALA A 18 -21.78 -16.10 12.82
C ALA A 18 -22.00 -14.69 12.24
N VAL A 19 -21.55 -14.43 11.01
CA VAL A 19 -21.82 -13.16 10.30
C VAL A 19 -23.33 -13.02 10.01
N ILE A 20 -23.98 -14.07 9.52
CA ILE A 20 -25.44 -14.07 9.23
C ILE A 20 -26.25 -13.82 10.50
N ARG A 21 -25.84 -14.37 11.66
CA ARG A 21 -26.48 -14.11 12.94
C ARG A 21 -26.17 -12.74 13.54
N GLY A 22 -25.30 -11.95 12.89
CA GLY A 22 -24.88 -10.63 13.39
C GLY A 22 -23.90 -10.67 14.58
N GLU A 23 -23.31 -11.82 14.88
CA GLU A 23 -22.34 -12.00 15.97
C GLU A 23 -20.96 -11.42 15.62
N ILE A 24 -20.63 -11.43 14.32
CA ILE A 24 -19.38 -10.89 13.79
C ILE A 24 -19.70 -9.83 12.74
N PRO A 25 -19.42 -8.54 13.01
CA PRO A 25 -19.56 -7.50 12.00
C PRO A 25 -18.45 -7.64 10.97
N VAL A 26 -18.80 -7.50 9.69
CA VAL A 26 -17.85 -7.51 8.57
C VAL A 26 -18.00 -6.26 7.71
N ASN A 27 -16.92 -5.86 7.06
CA ASN A 27 -16.94 -4.76 6.11
C ASN A 27 -17.38 -5.22 4.71
N LYS A 28 -17.45 -4.26 3.78
CA LYS A 28 -17.88 -4.53 2.40
C LYS A 28 -16.95 -5.51 1.68
N GLU A 29 -15.63 -5.37 1.83
CA GLU A 29 -14.63 -6.20 1.17
C GLU A 29 -14.69 -7.66 1.64
N ILE A 30 -14.85 -7.89 2.94
CA ILE A 30 -15.05 -9.25 3.47
C ILE A 30 -16.36 -9.84 2.98
N SER A 31 -17.45 -9.05 2.91
CA SER A 31 -18.72 -9.53 2.36
C SER A 31 -18.60 -9.93 0.88
N MET A 32 -17.83 -9.18 0.08
CA MET A 32 -17.57 -9.54 -1.32
C MET A 32 -16.70 -10.81 -1.42
N GLU A 33 -15.68 -10.98 -0.58
CA GLU A 33 -14.88 -12.22 -0.57
C GLU A 33 -15.73 -13.43 -0.14
N MET A 34 -16.64 -13.28 0.82
CA MET A 34 -17.58 -14.33 1.20
C MET A 34 -18.45 -14.78 0.00
N ASN A 35 -18.97 -13.84 -0.79
CA ASN A 35 -19.71 -14.16 -2.02
C ASN A 35 -18.84 -14.96 -3.00
N ARG A 36 -17.55 -14.58 -3.19
CA ARG A 36 -16.60 -15.30 -4.04
C ARG A 36 -16.34 -16.73 -3.54
N ILE A 37 -16.27 -16.94 -2.23
CA ILE A 37 -16.11 -18.28 -1.64
C ILE A 37 -17.41 -19.10 -1.85
N ASP A 38 -18.58 -18.50 -1.71
CA ASP A 38 -19.85 -19.17 -1.98
C ASP A 38 -19.96 -19.58 -3.48
N ASP A 39 -19.45 -18.75 -4.40
CA ASP A 39 -19.34 -19.10 -5.82
C ASP A 39 -18.36 -20.27 -6.06
N LEU A 40 -17.24 -20.37 -5.32
CA LEU A 40 -16.34 -21.52 -5.37
C LEU A 40 -17.02 -22.81 -4.89
N ILE A 41 -17.82 -22.74 -3.82
CA ILE A 41 -18.61 -23.88 -3.30
C ILE A 41 -19.58 -24.38 -4.38
N ALA A 42 -20.18 -23.48 -5.13
CA ALA A 42 -21.12 -23.80 -6.21
C ALA A 42 -20.45 -24.27 -7.51
N ASN A 43 -19.13 -24.11 -7.65
CA ASN A 43 -18.39 -24.40 -8.89
C ASN A 43 -18.09 -25.90 -9.03
N PRO A 44 -18.65 -26.61 -10.03
CA PRO A 44 -18.44 -28.06 -10.21
C PRO A 44 -17.01 -28.45 -10.66
N GLY A 45 -16.21 -27.48 -11.12
CA GLY A 45 -14.82 -27.69 -11.52
C GLY A 45 -13.81 -27.56 -10.38
N VAL A 46 -14.27 -27.18 -9.18
CA VAL A 46 -13.45 -26.98 -7.99
C VAL A 46 -13.83 -28.03 -6.93
N TYR A 47 -12.83 -28.53 -6.23
CA TYR A 47 -12.98 -29.56 -5.21
C TYR A 47 -12.46 -29.06 -3.86
N TYR A 48 -12.96 -29.66 -2.79
CA TYR A 48 -12.55 -29.32 -1.42
C TYR A 48 -11.97 -30.52 -0.68
N ASP A 49 -10.87 -30.31 0.06
CA ASP A 49 -10.16 -31.33 0.85
C ASP A 49 -10.07 -30.89 2.32
N ASP A 50 -10.98 -31.38 3.13
CA ASP A 50 -11.03 -31.15 4.56
C ASP A 50 -9.81 -31.70 5.31
N LYS A 51 -9.25 -32.84 4.83
CA LYS A 51 -8.10 -33.48 5.46
C LYS A 51 -6.82 -32.66 5.33
N ALA A 52 -6.66 -31.97 4.21
CA ALA A 52 -5.50 -31.08 4.01
C ALA A 52 -5.58 -29.88 4.98
N VAL A 53 -6.77 -29.33 5.19
CA VAL A 53 -7.00 -28.25 6.16
C VAL A 53 -6.74 -28.71 7.58
N GLU A 54 -7.38 -29.80 8.01
CA GLU A 54 -7.21 -30.35 9.34
C GLU A 54 -5.76 -30.78 9.61
N GLY A 55 -5.06 -31.32 8.59
CA GLY A 55 -3.63 -31.66 8.69
C GLY A 55 -2.75 -30.47 9.02
N PHE A 56 -3.00 -29.32 8.39
CA PHE A 56 -2.29 -28.06 8.72
C PHE A 56 -2.59 -27.59 10.15
N ILE A 57 -3.88 -27.57 10.53
CA ILE A 57 -4.31 -27.10 11.86
C ILE A 57 -3.73 -27.98 12.95
N LEU A 58 -3.85 -29.30 12.82
CA LEU A 58 -3.32 -30.27 13.78
C LEU A 58 -1.78 -30.17 13.89
N TYR A 59 -1.09 -29.96 12.78
CA TYR A 59 0.35 -29.73 12.82
C TYR A 59 0.69 -28.48 13.64
N CYS A 60 0.02 -27.36 13.37
CA CYS A 60 0.29 -26.12 14.09
C CYS A 60 -0.01 -26.24 15.60
N GLU A 61 -1.16 -26.80 15.97
CA GLU A 61 -1.61 -26.89 17.37
C GLU A 61 -0.82 -27.92 18.17
N ASN A 62 -0.31 -29.00 17.54
CA ASN A 62 0.45 -30.04 18.25
C ASN A 62 1.98 -29.81 18.22
N GLU A 63 2.50 -29.15 17.18
CA GLU A 63 3.93 -29.08 16.95
C GLU A 63 4.53 -27.70 17.17
N LEU A 64 3.72 -26.63 17.17
CA LEU A 64 4.23 -25.26 17.34
C LEU A 64 3.90 -24.71 18.74
N THR A 65 4.70 -23.73 19.15
CA THR A 65 4.52 -23.02 20.41
C THR A 65 4.58 -21.51 20.15
N LEU A 66 3.96 -20.73 21.03
CA LEU A 66 4.13 -19.28 21.07
C LEU A 66 5.56 -18.90 21.49
N THR A 67 5.93 -17.64 21.29
CA THR A 67 7.29 -17.15 21.61
C THR A 67 7.62 -17.23 23.11
N ASP A 68 6.64 -17.25 23.98
CA ASP A 68 6.80 -17.46 25.42
C ASP A 68 6.90 -18.95 25.81
N GLY A 69 6.68 -19.86 24.87
CA GLY A 69 6.73 -21.31 25.04
C GLY A 69 5.39 -21.94 25.45
N SER A 70 4.31 -21.17 25.48
CA SER A 70 2.95 -21.70 25.66
C SER A 70 2.44 -22.40 24.39
N ASP A 71 1.42 -23.23 24.53
CA ASP A 71 0.84 -23.97 23.43
C ASP A 71 0.17 -23.01 22.43
N LEU A 72 0.35 -23.28 21.14
CA LEU A 72 -0.31 -22.54 20.08
C LEU A 72 -1.70 -23.12 19.82
N ASN A 73 -2.74 -22.35 20.17
CA ASN A 73 -4.08 -22.60 19.68
C ASN A 73 -4.35 -21.66 18.51
N LEU A 74 -4.63 -22.21 17.33
CA LEU A 74 -4.87 -21.40 16.16
C LEU A 74 -6.13 -20.56 16.32
N LEU A 75 -6.01 -19.27 16.03
CA LEU A 75 -7.13 -18.34 16.02
C LEU A 75 -8.15 -18.75 14.93
N ASP A 76 -9.44 -18.50 15.19
CA ASP A 76 -10.51 -18.84 14.24
C ASP A 76 -10.27 -18.20 12.85
N SER A 77 -9.79 -16.95 12.83
CA SER A 77 -9.40 -16.29 11.60
C SER A 77 -8.29 -17.05 10.84
N PHE A 78 -7.29 -17.59 11.55
CA PHE A 78 -6.22 -18.37 10.93
C PHE A 78 -6.76 -19.65 10.32
N LYS A 79 -7.71 -20.31 10.99
CA LYS A 79 -8.37 -21.52 10.47
C LYS A 79 -9.12 -21.20 9.18
N VAL A 80 -9.88 -20.11 9.14
CA VAL A 80 -10.60 -19.66 7.94
C VAL A 80 -9.63 -19.29 6.80
N TRP A 81 -8.56 -18.53 7.11
CA TRP A 81 -7.58 -18.12 6.09
C TRP A 81 -6.80 -19.30 5.51
N SER A 82 -6.38 -20.25 6.36
CA SER A 82 -5.66 -21.44 5.92
C SER A 82 -6.56 -22.42 5.16
N GLU A 83 -7.83 -22.48 5.51
CA GLU A 83 -8.82 -23.27 4.81
C GLU A 83 -8.93 -22.89 3.34
N GLN A 84 -8.80 -21.59 3.00
CA GLN A 84 -8.77 -21.15 1.60
C GLN A 84 -7.52 -21.64 0.86
N ILE A 85 -6.38 -21.74 1.52
CA ILE A 85 -5.12 -22.18 0.91
C ILE A 85 -5.08 -23.71 0.71
N PHE A 86 -5.46 -24.45 1.75
CA PHE A 86 -5.28 -25.91 1.79
C PHE A 86 -6.49 -26.69 1.30
N GLY A 87 -7.70 -26.12 1.40
CA GLY A 87 -8.94 -26.81 1.09
C GLY A 87 -9.24 -26.90 -0.40
N TRP A 88 -8.97 -25.85 -1.16
CA TRP A 88 -9.41 -25.75 -2.56
C TRP A 88 -8.40 -26.29 -3.56
N TYR A 89 -8.87 -27.13 -4.50
CA TYR A 89 -8.06 -27.67 -5.58
C TYR A 89 -8.88 -27.94 -6.85
N TYR A 90 -8.19 -28.12 -7.95
CA TYR A 90 -8.74 -28.50 -9.25
C TYR A 90 -7.82 -29.49 -9.97
N PHE A 91 -8.26 -30.06 -11.06
CA PHE A 91 -7.46 -30.98 -11.86
C PHE A 91 -7.09 -30.36 -13.21
N VAL A 92 -5.84 -30.57 -13.62
CA VAL A 92 -5.34 -30.22 -14.95
C VAL A 92 -4.89 -31.48 -15.68
N GLU A 93 -5.18 -31.58 -16.97
CA GLU A 93 -4.64 -32.67 -17.80
C GLU A 93 -3.20 -32.31 -18.20
N ARG A 94 -2.27 -33.20 -17.91
CA ARG A 94 -0.85 -33.06 -18.29
C ARG A 94 -0.37 -34.32 -18.98
N SER A 95 0.45 -34.17 -20.03
CA SER A 95 1.22 -35.25 -20.61
C SER A 95 2.45 -35.53 -19.75
N VAL A 96 2.49 -36.70 -19.15
CA VAL A 96 3.60 -37.17 -18.31
C VAL A 96 4.32 -38.30 -19.05
N TYR A 97 5.65 -38.19 -19.12
CA TYR A 97 6.45 -39.28 -19.72
C TYR A 97 6.55 -40.42 -18.73
N GLU A 98 6.11 -41.62 -19.17
CA GLU A 98 6.28 -42.85 -18.41
C GLU A 98 7.33 -43.72 -19.11
N PRO A 99 8.43 -44.09 -18.41
CA PRO A 99 9.39 -45.03 -18.99
C PRO A 99 8.77 -46.40 -19.14
N SER A 100 9.14 -47.11 -20.20
CA SER A 100 8.73 -48.49 -20.40
C SER A 100 9.31 -49.42 -19.32
N GLU A 101 8.57 -50.47 -18.95
CA GLU A 101 8.99 -51.45 -17.92
C GLU A 101 10.30 -52.17 -18.25
N ASP A 102 10.63 -52.29 -19.54
CA ASP A 102 11.86 -52.91 -20.04
C ASP A 102 13.09 -51.98 -20.02
N GLY A 103 12.91 -50.72 -19.58
CA GLY A 103 13.97 -49.71 -19.52
C GLY A 103 14.39 -49.11 -20.85
N HIS A 104 13.75 -49.49 -21.97
CA HIS A 104 14.03 -48.99 -23.31
C HIS A 104 12.91 -48.10 -23.85
N GLY A 105 13.12 -46.79 -23.72
CA GLY A 105 12.16 -45.79 -24.18
C GLY A 105 11.02 -45.54 -23.20
N GLY A 106 9.92 -44.98 -23.67
CA GLY A 106 8.73 -44.65 -22.89
C GLY A 106 7.73 -43.90 -23.76
N HIS A 107 6.58 -43.58 -23.21
CA HIS A 107 5.51 -42.89 -23.91
C HIS A 107 4.89 -41.80 -23.04
N TYR A 108 4.23 -40.83 -23.68
CA TYR A 108 3.49 -39.80 -22.98
C TYR A 108 2.07 -40.25 -22.66
N VAL A 109 1.70 -40.21 -21.38
CA VAL A 109 0.36 -40.53 -20.89
C VAL A 109 -0.29 -39.27 -20.37
N LYS A 110 -1.56 -39.05 -20.71
CA LYS A 110 -2.35 -37.96 -20.15
C LYS A 110 -2.79 -38.32 -18.74
N LYS A 111 -2.38 -37.52 -17.76
CA LYS A 111 -2.77 -37.67 -16.36
C LYS A 111 -3.49 -36.44 -15.86
N HIS A 112 -4.49 -36.64 -15.02
CA HIS A 112 -5.12 -35.58 -14.27
C HIS A 112 -4.29 -35.32 -13.01
N ILE A 113 -3.63 -34.15 -12.99
CA ILE A 113 -2.79 -33.74 -11.87
C ILE A 113 -3.59 -32.77 -11.01
N ARG A 114 -3.67 -33.07 -9.72
CA ARG A 114 -4.27 -32.19 -8.71
C ARG A 114 -3.41 -30.93 -8.54
N LYS A 115 -4.05 -29.76 -8.57
CA LYS A 115 -3.43 -28.45 -8.37
C LYS A 115 -4.16 -27.69 -7.27
N ARG A 116 -3.42 -26.99 -6.41
CA ARG A 116 -3.98 -26.03 -5.48
C ARG A 116 -4.68 -24.92 -6.27
N LEU A 117 -5.88 -24.52 -5.83
CA LEU A 117 -6.60 -23.43 -6.49
C LEU A 117 -6.00 -22.07 -6.12
N ILE A 118 -5.84 -21.80 -4.82
CA ILE A 118 -5.34 -20.50 -4.33
C ILE A 118 -3.81 -20.52 -4.30
N ASN A 119 -3.20 -19.67 -5.11
CA ASN A 119 -1.75 -19.50 -5.18
C ASN A 119 -1.29 -18.12 -4.67
N LYS A 120 -2.21 -17.17 -4.46
CA LYS A 120 -1.95 -15.88 -3.80
C LYS A 120 -2.99 -15.63 -2.72
N GLN A 121 -2.53 -15.20 -1.55
CA GLN A 121 -3.40 -14.75 -0.47
C GLN A 121 -2.96 -13.38 -0.01
N TYR A 122 -3.89 -12.44 0.00
CA TYR A 122 -3.70 -11.09 0.53
C TYR A 122 -4.41 -10.96 1.86
N LEU A 123 -3.65 -10.63 2.90
CA LEU A 123 -4.17 -10.34 4.24
C LEU A 123 -3.86 -8.88 4.58
N ILE A 124 -4.85 -8.02 4.44
CA ILE A 124 -4.76 -6.62 4.88
C ILE A 124 -5.57 -6.54 6.16
N VAL A 125 -4.88 -6.46 7.30
CA VAL A 125 -5.51 -6.54 8.62
C VAL A 125 -4.78 -5.66 9.61
N ALA A 126 -5.48 -5.16 10.61
CA ALA A 126 -4.95 -4.25 11.62
C ALA A 126 -3.64 -4.72 12.26
N ARG A 127 -2.82 -3.78 12.70
CA ARG A 127 -1.66 -4.06 13.55
C ARG A 127 -2.11 -4.72 14.86
N GLY A 128 -1.42 -5.81 15.25
CA GLY A 128 -1.75 -6.60 16.43
C GLY A 128 -2.69 -7.77 16.15
N ALA A 129 -3.09 -8.04 14.90
CA ALA A 129 -3.89 -9.21 14.52
C ALA A 129 -3.08 -10.51 14.40
N ALA A 130 -1.81 -10.53 14.82
CA ALA A 130 -0.87 -11.66 14.77
C ALA A 130 -0.58 -12.20 13.34
N LYS A 131 -0.67 -11.35 12.30
CA LYS A 131 -0.47 -11.73 10.90
C LYS A 131 0.90 -12.38 10.61
N SER A 132 1.98 -11.88 11.21
CA SER A 132 3.34 -12.45 11.02
C SER A 132 3.45 -13.85 11.61
N MET A 133 2.73 -14.14 12.72
CA MET A 133 2.62 -15.50 13.28
C MET A 133 1.91 -16.45 12.32
N TYR A 134 0.85 -15.99 11.65
CA TYR A 134 0.17 -16.78 10.61
C TYR A 134 1.14 -17.13 9.46
N GLY A 135 1.90 -16.16 8.94
CA GLY A 135 2.95 -16.41 7.94
C GLY A 135 3.99 -17.42 8.42
N SER A 136 4.38 -17.34 9.70
CA SER A 136 5.30 -18.31 10.33
C SER A 136 4.72 -19.72 10.38
N CYS A 137 3.44 -19.88 10.71
CA CYS A 137 2.78 -21.19 10.70
C CYS A 137 2.79 -21.84 9.31
N LEU A 138 2.45 -21.06 8.28
CA LEU A 138 2.46 -21.54 6.89
C LEU A 138 3.87 -21.97 6.46
N GLN A 139 4.87 -21.11 6.66
CA GLN A 139 6.24 -21.42 6.24
C GLN A 139 6.82 -22.59 7.01
N ASN A 140 6.49 -22.72 8.30
CA ASN A 140 6.91 -23.83 9.11
C ASN A 140 6.35 -25.15 8.58
N TYR A 141 5.06 -25.18 8.23
CA TYR A 141 4.40 -26.35 7.65
C TYR A 141 5.07 -26.77 6.33
N PHE A 142 5.24 -25.85 5.39
CA PHE A 142 5.87 -26.13 4.11
C PHE A 142 7.35 -26.51 4.22
N LEU A 143 8.07 -25.99 5.21
CA LEU A 143 9.47 -26.34 5.45
C LEU A 143 9.63 -27.78 5.92
N ASN A 144 8.70 -28.27 6.74
CA ASN A 144 8.89 -29.49 7.51
C ASN A 144 7.95 -30.64 7.09
N VAL A 145 6.76 -30.33 6.56
CA VAL A 145 5.73 -31.35 6.26
C VAL A 145 5.59 -31.62 4.76
N ASP A 146 5.83 -30.62 3.91
CA ASP A 146 5.81 -30.82 2.46
C ASP A 146 6.93 -31.81 2.08
N ILE A 147 6.54 -32.90 1.44
CA ILE A 147 7.47 -33.96 1.01
C ILE A 147 8.32 -33.57 -0.20
N THR A 148 7.98 -32.48 -0.86
CA THR A 148 8.77 -31.92 -1.96
C THR A 148 9.82 -30.96 -1.43
N THR A 149 10.99 -30.92 -2.06
CA THR A 149 11.99 -29.88 -1.74
C THR A 149 11.40 -28.51 -2.00
N THR A 150 11.38 -27.65 -0.97
CA THR A 150 10.81 -26.31 -1.07
C THR A 150 11.89 -25.23 -0.91
N HIS A 151 11.90 -24.27 -1.82
CA HIS A 151 12.60 -23.01 -1.60
C HIS A 151 11.59 -21.94 -1.17
N GLN A 152 11.81 -21.36 -0.01
CA GLN A 152 10.90 -20.39 0.60
C GLN A 152 11.64 -19.10 0.95
N ILE A 153 10.94 -17.99 0.90
CA ILE A 153 11.47 -16.70 1.37
C ILE A 153 10.50 -16.00 2.31
N THR A 154 11.09 -15.21 3.20
CA THR A 154 10.41 -14.13 3.89
C THR A 154 11.04 -12.81 3.47
N THR A 155 10.22 -11.85 3.09
CA THR A 155 10.66 -10.50 2.73
C THR A 155 9.80 -9.45 3.42
N ALA A 156 10.44 -8.35 3.81
CA ALA A 156 9.80 -7.19 4.43
C ALA A 156 10.63 -5.92 4.10
N PRO A 157 10.10 -4.70 4.33
CA PRO A 157 10.82 -3.45 4.05
C PRO A 157 12.20 -3.39 4.70
N THR A 158 12.35 -3.95 5.89
CA THR A 158 13.64 -4.09 6.57
C THR A 158 13.95 -5.54 6.90
N MET A 159 15.23 -5.90 6.92
CA MET A 159 15.67 -7.26 7.33
C MET A 159 15.21 -7.62 8.73
N LYS A 160 15.15 -6.65 9.65
CA LYS A 160 14.67 -6.85 11.02
C LYS A 160 13.18 -7.26 11.04
N GLN A 161 12.33 -6.63 10.25
CA GLN A 161 10.92 -7.02 10.12
C GLN A 161 10.77 -8.41 9.50
N ALA A 162 11.57 -8.75 8.47
CA ALA A 162 11.57 -10.09 7.91
C ALA A 162 11.99 -11.15 8.94
N GLU A 163 12.88 -10.82 9.88
CA GLU A 163 13.25 -11.71 11.00
C GLU A 163 12.09 -11.96 11.96
N GLU A 164 11.14 -11.06 12.10
CA GLU A 164 9.98 -11.25 12.97
C GLU A 164 9.10 -12.43 12.53
N VAL A 165 9.01 -12.70 11.23
CA VAL A 165 8.32 -13.89 10.72
C VAL A 165 9.11 -15.17 11.02
N LEU A 166 10.45 -15.14 11.00
CA LEU A 166 11.27 -16.30 11.33
C LEU A 166 11.36 -16.58 12.84
N SER A 167 11.19 -15.58 13.68
CA SER A 167 11.33 -15.72 15.13
C SER A 167 10.43 -16.79 15.75
N PRO A 168 9.12 -16.90 15.43
CA PRO A 168 8.28 -17.99 15.92
C PRO A 168 8.73 -19.36 15.43
N ILE A 169 9.27 -19.46 14.19
CA ILE A 169 9.79 -20.74 13.68
C ILE A 169 11.04 -21.17 14.47
N ARG A 170 11.94 -20.24 14.75
CA ARG A 170 13.13 -20.49 15.60
C ARG A 170 12.74 -20.87 17.02
N THR A 171 11.70 -20.24 17.55
CA THR A 171 11.18 -20.61 18.88
C THR A 171 10.63 -22.02 18.89
N ALA A 172 9.88 -22.42 17.86
CA ALA A 172 9.39 -23.79 17.74
C ALA A 172 10.55 -24.82 17.71
N ILE A 173 11.65 -24.51 17.01
CA ILE A 173 12.85 -25.38 16.98
C ILE A 173 13.42 -25.60 18.38
N THR A 174 13.40 -24.59 19.25
CA THR A 174 14.04 -24.63 20.56
C THR A 174 13.11 -25.01 21.70
N ARG A 175 11.80 -24.79 21.55
CA ARG A 175 10.82 -24.89 22.65
C ARG A 175 9.66 -25.82 22.38
N SER A 176 9.43 -26.26 21.14
CA SER A 176 8.34 -27.18 20.82
C SER A 176 8.47 -28.48 21.59
N ARG A 177 7.34 -28.96 22.11
CA ARG A 177 7.23 -30.23 22.84
C ARG A 177 6.59 -31.33 21.99
N GLY A 178 6.14 -31.00 20.79
CA GLY A 178 5.51 -31.93 19.88
C GLY A 178 6.45 -33.05 19.43
N PRO A 179 5.92 -34.25 19.18
CA PRO A 179 6.73 -35.41 18.85
C PRO A 179 7.51 -35.24 17.54
N PHE A 180 6.95 -34.55 16.57
CA PHE A 180 7.62 -34.31 15.28
C PHE A 180 8.80 -33.34 15.44
N TYR A 181 8.64 -32.24 16.17
CA TYR A 181 9.73 -31.33 16.45
C TYR A 181 10.82 -31.96 17.32
N LYS A 182 10.46 -32.81 18.30
CA LYS A 182 11.43 -33.62 19.02
C LYS A 182 12.23 -34.49 18.07
N PHE A 183 11.57 -35.15 17.11
CA PHE A 183 12.26 -35.95 16.08
C PHE A 183 13.21 -35.09 15.23
N LEU A 184 12.79 -33.88 14.80
CA LEU A 184 13.62 -32.97 13.99
C LEU A 184 14.84 -32.46 14.76
N THR A 185 14.67 -32.16 16.03
CA THR A 185 15.69 -31.56 16.89
C THR A 185 16.49 -32.57 17.74
N ASP A 186 15.96 -33.78 17.93
CA ASP A 186 16.65 -34.90 18.57
C ASP A 186 17.78 -35.37 17.64
N GLY A 187 18.89 -34.73 17.81
CA GLY A 187 19.80 -34.79 16.80
C GLY A 187 21.13 -35.38 17.05
N SER A 188 21.37 -36.39 16.41
CA SER A 188 22.72 -36.72 16.04
C SER A 188 23.14 -35.92 14.79
N ILE A 189 24.23 -35.17 14.90
CA ILE A 189 24.92 -34.47 13.80
C ILE A 189 25.78 -35.46 13.04
N MET A 190 25.67 -35.58 11.71
CA MET A 190 26.68 -36.31 10.95
C MET A 190 27.73 -35.35 10.38
N ASN A 191 28.98 -35.51 10.77
CA ASN A 191 30.10 -34.88 10.08
C ASN A 191 30.48 -35.66 8.82
N THR A 192 30.95 -34.93 7.81
CA THR A 192 31.38 -35.45 6.50
C THR A 192 32.64 -36.34 6.54
N SER A 193 33.22 -36.59 7.71
CA SER A 193 34.50 -37.33 7.88
C SER A 193 34.39 -38.72 8.49
N GLY A 194 33.26 -39.40 8.38
CA GLY A 194 33.16 -40.86 8.57
C GLY A 194 33.25 -41.41 9.98
N SER A 195 33.43 -40.62 11.03
CA SER A 195 33.28 -41.04 12.42
C SER A 195 31.90 -40.64 12.93
N LYS A 196 31.25 -41.46 13.77
CA LYS A 196 29.89 -41.32 14.34
C LYS A 196 29.46 -39.87 14.46
N ALA A 197 28.97 -39.37 13.39
CA ALA A 197 28.63 -37.98 13.23
C ALA A 197 27.14 -37.89 13.24
N ASN A 198 26.65 -37.04 14.10
CA ASN A 198 25.24 -36.74 14.27
C ASN A 198 24.75 -35.93 13.07
N ARG A 199 23.72 -36.38 12.34
CA ARG A 199 23.10 -35.58 11.27
C ARG A 199 22.27 -34.50 11.90
N VAL A 200 22.60 -33.23 11.60
CA VAL A 200 21.67 -32.13 11.81
C VAL A 200 20.53 -32.32 10.82
N LYS A 201 19.33 -32.52 11.32
CA LYS A 201 18.13 -32.63 10.49
C LYS A 201 17.58 -31.25 10.13
N LEU A 202 17.76 -30.27 11.03
CA LEU A 202 17.30 -28.92 10.90
C LEU A 202 18.40 -27.94 11.35
N ALA A 203 18.83 -27.04 10.49
CA ALA A 203 19.79 -25.99 10.81
C ALA A 203 19.13 -24.61 10.77
N SER A 204 19.36 -23.82 11.84
CA SER A 204 18.92 -22.42 11.91
C SER A 204 20.14 -21.51 11.93
N THR A 205 20.19 -20.57 11.01
CA THR A 205 21.22 -19.53 10.90
C THR A 205 20.60 -18.14 11.00
N LYS A 206 21.42 -17.09 11.05
CA LYS A 206 20.91 -15.72 11.01
C LYS A 206 20.13 -15.41 9.73
N LYS A 207 20.44 -16.07 8.60
CA LYS A 207 19.87 -15.80 7.28
C LYS A 207 18.69 -16.69 6.91
N GLY A 208 18.50 -17.81 7.60
CA GLY A 208 17.43 -18.74 7.24
C GLY A 208 17.47 -20.05 8.03
N ILE A 209 16.61 -20.95 7.62
CA ILE A 209 16.43 -22.29 8.22
C ILE A 209 16.45 -23.31 7.09
N GLU A 210 17.21 -24.36 7.24
CA GLU A 210 17.34 -25.45 6.29
C GLU A 210 16.91 -26.78 6.92
N ASN A 211 16.02 -27.50 6.24
CA ASN A 211 15.62 -28.84 6.62
C ASN A 211 16.31 -29.86 5.70
N PHE A 212 17.29 -30.56 6.22
CA PHE A 212 18.09 -31.53 5.46
C PHE A 212 17.35 -32.83 5.16
N LEU A 213 16.22 -33.13 5.80
CA LEU A 213 15.42 -34.31 5.50
C LEU A 213 14.64 -34.14 4.19
N THR A 214 14.12 -32.95 3.97
CA THR A 214 13.34 -32.59 2.76
C THR A 214 14.19 -31.88 1.71
N GLY A 215 15.38 -31.42 2.07
CA GLY A 215 16.22 -30.54 1.26
C GLY A 215 15.64 -29.11 1.13
N SER A 216 14.73 -28.73 2.04
CA SER A 216 14.00 -27.46 1.96
C SER A 216 14.76 -26.34 2.64
N LEU A 217 14.68 -25.14 2.06
CA LEU A 217 15.34 -23.93 2.54
C LEU A 217 14.30 -22.80 2.70
N LEU A 218 14.32 -22.16 3.86
CA LEU A 218 13.62 -20.91 4.15
C LEU A 218 14.66 -19.83 4.43
N GLU A 219 14.65 -18.74 3.66
CA GLU A 219 15.61 -17.65 3.83
C GLU A 219 14.94 -16.26 3.89
N ILE A 220 15.66 -15.30 4.49
CA ILE A 220 15.25 -13.90 4.51
C ILE A 220 15.86 -13.18 3.32
N ARG A 221 15.06 -12.41 2.60
CA ARG A 221 15.50 -11.57 1.48
C ARG A 221 15.03 -10.12 1.68
N PRO A 222 15.85 -9.12 1.30
CA PRO A 222 15.39 -7.73 1.30
C PRO A 222 14.29 -7.54 0.25
N MET A 223 13.30 -6.70 0.56
CA MET A 223 12.17 -6.39 -0.32
C MET A 223 12.59 -5.43 -1.44
N ARG A 224 13.29 -5.98 -2.43
CA ARG A 224 13.80 -5.27 -3.61
C ARG A 224 13.69 -6.17 -4.83
N ILE A 225 13.24 -5.63 -5.96
CA ILE A 225 13.03 -6.42 -7.19
C ILE A 225 14.32 -7.15 -7.61
N ASP A 226 15.48 -6.48 -7.58
CA ASP A 226 16.78 -7.06 -7.96
C ASP A 226 17.19 -8.28 -7.10
N LYS A 227 16.59 -8.47 -5.93
CA LYS A 227 16.86 -9.59 -5.00
C LYS A 227 15.77 -10.67 -5.03
N LEU A 228 14.62 -10.39 -5.61
CA LEU A 228 13.44 -11.26 -5.57
C LEU A 228 13.09 -11.82 -6.95
N GLN A 229 13.43 -11.11 -8.02
CA GLN A 229 13.11 -11.51 -9.38
C GLN A 229 13.83 -12.81 -9.79
N GLY A 230 13.10 -13.70 -10.47
CA GLY A 230 13.65 -14.93 -11.06
C GLY A 230 13.83 -16.10 -10.07
N LEU A 231 13.54 -15.92 -8.79
CA LEU A 231 13.59 -17.00 -7.79
C LEU A 231 12.46 -18.01 -8.04
N GLN A 232 12.82 -19.29 -8.10
CA GLN A 232 11.84 -20.38 -8.19
C GLN A 232 11.39 -20.78 -6.79
N LEU A 233 10.33 -20.14 -6.32
CA LEU A 233 9.87 -20.24 -4.94
C LEU A 233 8.61 -21.11 -4.85
N LYS A 234 8.59 -21.99 -3.85
CA LYS A 234 7.38 -22.73 -3.46
C LYS A 234 6.49 -21.88 -2.57
N VAL A 235 7.08 -21.13 -1.63
CA VAL A 235 6.35 -20.24 -0.73
C VAL A 235 7.10 -18.92 -0.58
N ALA A 236 6.38 -17.82 -0.67
CA ALA A 236 6.88 -16.49 -0.36
C ALA A 236 5.94 -15.79 0.63
N THR A 237 6.48 -15.35 1.76
CA THR A 237 5.76 -14.43 2.67
C THR A 237 6.30 -13.01 2.46
N VAL A 238 5.40 -12.11 2.06
CA VAL A 238 5.69 -10.70 1.83
C VAL A 238 5.02 -9.89 2.94
N ASP A 239 5.79 -9.52 3.96
CA ASP A 239 5.28 -8.80 5.13
C ASP A 239 5.40 -7.29 4.97
N GLU A 240 4.38 -6.55 5.45
CA GLU A 240 4.29 -5.08 5.41
C GLU A 240 4.49 -4.48 4.00
N TRP A 241 3.90 -5.12 2.98
CA TRP A 241 4.00 -4.68 1.58
C TRP A 241 3.27 -3.35 1.27
N LEU A 242 2.42 -2.86 2.17
CA LEU A 242 1.81 -1.53 2.11
C LEU A 242 2.64 -0.45 2.84
N SER A 243 3.82 -0.80 3.32
CA SER A 243 4.71 0.17 3.96
C SER A 243 5.21 1.24 2.99
N GLY A 244 5.41 2.45 3.51
CA GLY A 244 5.72 3.65 2.73
C GLY A 244 7.00 3.65 1.92
N ASP A 245 7.89 2.71 2.15
CA ASP A 245 9.18 2.67 1.47
C ASP A 245 9.16 1.80 0.20
N ILE A 246 8.03 1.14 -0.10
CA ILE A 246 7.89 0.24 -1.25
C ILE A 246 7.38 1.03 -2.46
N ARG A 247 8.25 1.17 -3.47
CA ARG A 247 7.98 1.92 -4.70
C ARG A 247 7.63 1.03 -5.89
N GLU A 248 7.89 -0.27 -5.79
CA GLU A 248 7.86 -1.22 -6.90
C GLU A 248 6.91 -2.37 -6.58
N ASP A 249 6.35 -3.00 -7.61
CA ASP A 249 5.56 -4.21 -7.46
C ASP A 249 6.45 -5.43 -7.20
N VAL A 250 6.80 -5.63 -5.93
CA VAL A 250 7.61 -6.78 -5.49
C VAL A 250 6.83 -8.09 -5.54
N ILE A 251 5.51 -8.06 -5.41
CA ILE A 251 4.66 -9.26 -5.43
C ILE A 251 4.62 -9.82 -6.85
N GLY A 252 4.40 -8.98 -7.86
CA GLY A 252 4.46 -9.38 -9.26
C GLY A 252 5.84 -9.89 -9.69
N ALA A 253 6.93 -9.29 -9.16
CA ALA A 253 8.29 -9.76 -9.42
C ALA A 253 8.55 -11.17 -8.85
N ILE A 254 8.03 -11.48 -7.66
CA ILE A 254 8.09 -12.82 -7.05
C ILE A 254 7.27 -13.80 -7.88
N GLU A 255 6.06 -13.43 -8.29
CA GLU A 255 5.15 -14.29 -9.05
C GLU A 255 5.75 -14.75 -10.37
N GLN A 256 6.45 -13.88 -11.09
CA GLN A 256 7.13 -14.24 -12.34
C GLN A 256 8.12 -15.40 -12.19
N GLY A 257 8.81 -15.48 -11.05
CA GLY A 257 9.70 -16.60 -10.74
C GLY A 257 8.97 -17.82 -10.19
N ALA A 258 8.07 -17.61 -9.25
CA ALA A 258 7.30 -18.65 -8.56
C ALA A 258 6.36 -19.42 -9.51
N SER A 259 5.81 -18.78 -10.54
CA SER A 259 4.92 -19.41 -11.54
C SER A 259 5.53 -20.59 -12.29
N LYS A 260 6.85 -20.76 -12.23
CA LYS A 260 7.57 -21.93 -12.77
C LYS A 260 7.52 -23.14 -11.83
N VAL A 261 7.10 -22.96 -10.59
CA VAL A 261 7.00 -24.00 -9.57
C VAL A 261 5.54 -24.42 -9.45
N ASP A 262 5.30 -25.72 -9.48
CA ASP A 262 3.96 -26.26 -9.27
C ASP A 262 3.47 -25.96 -7.84
N ASP A 263 2.20 -25.53 -7.72
CA ASP A 263 1.54 -25.22 -6.46
C ASP A 263 2.32 -24.20 -5.60
N TYR A 264 2.89 -23.17 -6.23
CA TYR A 264 3.48 -22.06 -5.49
C TYR A 264 2.44 -21.34 -4.65
N LEU A 265 2.89 -20.66 -3.62
CA LEU A 265 2.05 -19.83 -2.73
C LEU A 265 2.75 -18.52 -2.40
N ILE A 266 2.08 -17.42 -2.65
CA ILE A 266 2.49 -16.08 -2.20
C ILE A 266 1.48 -15.61 -1.16
N VAL A 267 1.97 -15.30 0.04
CA VAL A 267 1.16 -14.76 1.14
C VAL A 267 1.62 -13.33 1.42
N ALA A 268 0.83 -12.38 0.97
CA ALA A 268 1.09 -10.95 1.14
C ALA A 268 0.32 -10.43 2.37
N ILE A 269 1.02 -10.17 3.45
CA ILE A 269 0.45 -9.73 4.72
C ILE A 269 0.86 -8.30 5.03
N SER A 270 -0.08 -7.44 5.42
CA SER A 270 0.20 -6.06 5.81
C SER A 270 -0.89 -5.47 6.68
N SER A 271 -0.55 -4.45 7.45
CA SER A 271 -1.51 -3.46 7.89
C SER A 271 -1.67 -2.37 6.80
N GLU A 272 -2.76 -1.58 6.88
CA GLU A 272 -2.93 -0.46 5.95
C GLU A 272 -1.75 0.49 6.06
N GLY A 273 -1.22 0.90 4.91
CA GLY A 273 -0.13 1.86 4.83
C GLY A 273 -0.65 3.30 4.88
N THR A 274 0.28 4.21 5.12
CA THR A 274 0.01 5.66 5.16
C THR A 274 0.50 6.38 3.90
N VAL A 275 1.01 5.65 2.91
CA VAL A 275 1.40 6.19 1.60
C VAL A 275 0.29 5.97 0.61
N ARG A 276 -0.06 7.02 -0.11
CA ARG A 276 -1.10 7.02 -1.14
C ARG A 276 -0.48 7.10 -2.53
N ASN A 277 -1.26 6.63 -3.51
CA ASN A 277 -0.94 6.71 -4.94
C ASN A 277 0.37 6.00 -5.36
N GLY A 278 0.81 5.00 -4.57
CA GLY A 278 1.99 4.16 -4.85
C GLY A 278 1.64 2.78 -5.39
N ALA A 279 2.66 1.91 -5.47
CA ALA A 279 2.50 0.52 -5.92
C ALA A 279 1.46 -0.26 -5.10
N GLY A 280 1.41 -0.04 -3.78
CA GLY A 280 0.43 -0.67 -2.90
C GLY A 280 -1.02 -0.30 -3.22
N ASP A 281 -1.29 0.96 -3.56
CA ASP A 281 -2.64 1.38 -3.96
C ASP A 281 -3.02 0.82 -5.32
N THR A 282 -2.07 0.68 -6.26
CA THR A 282 -2.30 0.00 -7.55
C THR A 282 -2.72 -1.45 -7.35
N ILE A 283 -2.04 -2.19 -6.48
CA ILE A 283 -2.42 -3.58 -6.15
C ILE A 283 -3.80 -3.61 -5.48
N LYS A 284 -4.10 -2.69 -4.56
CA LYS A 284 -5.43 -2.62 -3.91
C LYS A 284 -6.56 -2.35 -4.92
N MET A 285 -6.32 -1.58 -5.97
CA MET A 285 -7.30 -1.39 -7.06
C MET A 285 -7.58 -2.71 -7.77
N GLU A 286 -6.54 -3.48 -8.16
CA GLU A 286 -6.71 -4.80 -8.76
C GLU A 286 -7.49 -5.74 -7.82
N LEU A 287 -7.19 -5.73 -6.52
CA LEU A 287 -7.93 -6.54 -5.53
C LEU A 287 -9.40 -6.11 -5.44
N GLN A 288 -9.71 -4.83 -5.54
CA GLN A 288 -11.10 -4.35 -5.58
C GLN A 288 -11.84 -4.79 -6.84
N ASP A 289 -11.19 -4.75 -8.01
CA ASP A 289 -11.78 -5.22 -9.27
C ASP A 289 -12.09 -6.72 -9.20
N ILE A 290 -11.19 -7.51 -8.56
CA ILE A 290 -11.43 -8.94 -8.31
C ILE A 290 -12.63 -9.13 -7.36
N LEU A 291 -12.71 -8.38 -6.26
CA LEU A 291 -13.79 -8.47 -5.28
C LEU A 291 -15.16 -8.09 -5.87
N LYS A 292 -15.20 -7.10 -6.76
CA LYS A 292 -16.42 -6.68 -7.47
C LYS A 292 -16.81 -7.61 -8.62
N GLY A 293 -15.94 -8.55 -9.01
CA GLY A 293 -16.14 -9.42 -10.16
C GLY A 293 -15.88 -8.75 -11.52
N GLU A 294 -15.28 -7.57 -11.54
CA GLU A 294 -14.86 -6.87 -12.76
C GLU A 294 -13.63 -7.55 -13.40
N TYR A 295 -12.80 -8.18 -12.56
CA TYR A 295 -11.71 -9.05 -12.97
C TYR A 295 -11.86 -10.44 -12.31
N ILE A 296 -12.09 -11.49 -13.10
CA ILE A 296 -12.28 -12.84 -12.58
C ILE A 296 -10.92 -13.51 -12.38
N ASN A 297 -10.52 -13.71 -11.13
CA ASN A 297 -9.32 -14.47 -10.77
C ASN A 297 -9.61 -15.43 -9.60
N PRO A 298 -9.86 -16.72 -9.86
CA PRO A 298 -10.17 -17.70 -8.81
C PRO A 298 -8.94 -18.13 -8.00
N HIS A 299 -7.73 -17.75 -8.42
CA HIS A 299 -6.48 -18.15 -7.78
C HIS A 299 -6.03 -17.24 -6.64
N VAL A 300 -6.82 -16.20 -6.33
CA VAL A 300 -6.52 -15.20 -5.31
C VAL A 300 -7.54 -15.26 -4.19
N SER A 301 -7.08 -15.31 -2.94
CA SER A 301 -7.88 -15.15 -1.73
C SER A 301 -7.60 -13.80 -1.10
N ILE A 302 -8.65 -13.04 -0.76
CA ILE A 302 -8.54 -11.63 -0.33
C ILE A 302 -9.22 -11.43 1.01
N TRP A 303 -8.46 -11.24 2.06
CA TRP A 303 -8.95 -10.92 3.40
C TRP A 303 -8.57 -9.49 3.76
N TRP A 304 -9.45 -8.55 3.41
CA TRP A 304 -9.20 -7.12 3.59
C TRP A 304 -10.09 -6.55 4.69
N TYR A 305 -9.54 -6.50 5.90
CA TYR A 305 -10.19 -6.04 7.12
C TYR A 305 -9.94 -4.54 7.32
N LYS A 306 -11.02 -3.78 7.45
CA LYS A 306 -11.00 -2.34 7.73
C LYS A 306 -12.36 -1.89 8.25
N LEU A 307 -12.47 -0.70 8.81
CA LEU A 307 -13.75 -0.03 8.99
C LEU A 307 -14.28 0.46 7.64
N ASP A 308 -15.58 0.57 7.49
CA ASP A 308 -16.21 1.11 6.28
C ASP A 308 -16.15 2.64 6.24
N SER A 309 -16.12 3.30 7.42
CA SER A 309 -16.04 4.75 7.53
C SER A 309 -15.31 5.21 8.80
N VAL A 310 -14.92 6.48 8.85
CA VAL A 310 -14.25 7.08 10.02
C VAL A 310 -15.19 7.18 11.23
N GLU A 311 -16.50 7.32 11.01
CA GLU A 311 -17.51 7.41 12.08
C GLU A 311 -17.56 6.12 12.92
N GLU A 312 -17.22 4.98 12.34
CA GLU A 312 -17.19 3.69 13.05
C GLU A 312 -16.05 3.59 14.08
N VAL A 313 -15.05 4.49 14.03
CA VAL A 313 -13.91 4.50 14.98
C VAL A 313 -14.39 4.68 16.43
N SER A 314 -15.43 5.47 16.64
CA SER A 314 -16.01 5.71 17.96
C SER A 314 -16.92 4.57 18.46
N ASN A 315 -17.18 3.54 17.63
CA ASN A 315 -18.04 2.42 17.96
C ASN A 315 -17.26 1.12 18.17
N PRO A 316 -16.99 0.68 19.43
CA PRO A 316 -16.23 -0.53 19.72
C PRO A 316 -16.79 -1.82 19.09
N ASP A 317 -18.11 -1.90 18.85
CA ASP A 317 -18.75 -3.08 18.24
C ASP A 317 -18.33 -3.26 16.77
N MET A 318 -17.87 -2.19 16.11
CA MET A 318 -17.41 -2.24 14.72
C MET A 318 -15.93 -2.59 14.58
N TRP A 319 -15.13 -2.54 15.65
CA TRP A 319 -13.68 -2.73 15.55
C TRP A 319 -13.24 -4.11 15.05
N LEU A 320 -14.09 -5.12 15.25
CA LEU A 320 -13.87 -6.46 14.67
C LEU A 320 -13.81 -6.46 13.14
N LYS A 321 -14.42 -5.47 12.45
CA LYS A 321 -14.27 -5.29 11.00
C LYS A 321 -12.82 -5.05 10.59
N ALA A 322 -12.02 -4.40 11.44
CA ALA A 322 -10.61 -4.10 11.17
C ALA A 322 -9.66 -5.15 11.77
N ASN A 323 -10.03 -5.74 12.91
CA ASN A 323 -9.22 -6.75 13.57
C ASN A 323 -10.07 -7.93 14.05
N PRO A 324 -10.15 -9.04 13.29
CA PRO A 324 -10.95 -10.21 13.66
C PRO A 324 -10.42 -10.92 14.92
N ASN A 325 -9.22 -10.59 15.38
CA ASN A 325 -8.56 -11.17 16.55
C ASN A 325 -8.56 -10.22 17.77
N LEU A 326 -9.33 -9.14 17.71
CA LEU A 326 -9.47 -8.21 18.83
C LEU A 326 -10.09 -8.94 20.05
N GLY A 327 -9.55 -8.65 21.22
CA GLY A 327 -9.89 -9.39 22.45
C GLY A 327 -9.10 -10.68 22.67
N LYS A 328 -8.44 -11.21 21.61
CA LYS A 328 -7.58 -12.41 21.68
C LYS A 328 -6.08 -12.05 21.60
N THR A 329 -5.70 -11.17 20.70
CA THR A 329 -4.31 -10.76 20.47
C THR A 329 -3.98 -9.36 20.98
N VAL A 330 -4.96 -8.49 21.00
CA VAL A 330 -4.90 -7.12 21.53
C VAL A 330 -6.20 -6.86 22.28
N SER A 331 -6.14 -6.20 23.44
CA SER A 331 -7.32 -5.89 24.23
C SER A 331 -8.14 -4.73 23.65
N TYR A 332 -9.42 -4.69 23.91
CA TYR A 332 -10.31 -3.55 23.61
C TYR A 332 -9.86 -2.27 24.30
N GLU A 333 -9.30 -2.38 25.52
CA GLU A 333 -8.74 -1.24 26.24
C GLU A 333 -7.59 -0.58 25.46
N THR A 334 -6.70 -1.37 24.85
CA THR A 334 -5.63 -0.83 24.01
C THR A 334 -6.18 -0.05 22.82
N TYR A 335 -7.23 -0.55 22.19
CA TYR A 335 -7.88 0.15 21.07
C TYR A 335 -8.56 1.44 21.54
N GLN A 336 -9.20 1.43 22.70
CA GLN A 336 -9.81 2.63 23.29
C GLN A 336 -8.77 3.72 23.56
N LEU A 337 -7.62 3.35 24.14
CA LEU A 337 -6.51 4.29 24.36
C LEU A 337 -5.93 4.85 23.04
N ASP A 338 -5.85 4.02 22.00
CA ASP A 338 -5.43 4.46 20.66
C ASP A 338 -6.44 5.45 20.05
N VAL A 339 -7.75 5.24 20.22
CA VAL A 339 -8.81 6.19 19.80
C VAL A 339 -8.66 7.53 20.54
N GLU A 340 -8.56 7.49 21.86
CA GLU A 340 -8.37 8.72 22.66
C GLU A 340 -7.08 9.48 22.26
N ARG A 341 -6.01 8.73 21.95
CA ARG A 341 -4.77 9.33 21.45
C ARG A 341 -4.94 9.95 20.08
N ALA A 342 -5.71 9.32 19.18
CA ALA A 342 -5.99 9.85 17.84
C ALA A 342 -6.81 11.15 17.90
N GLU A 343 -7.69 11.29 18.89
CA GLU A 343 -8.46 12.51 19.13
C GLU A 343 -7.60 13.66 19.70
N LYS A 344 -6.70 13.33 20.64
CA LYS A 344 -5.90 14.33 21.36
C LYS A 344 -4.58 14.70 20.67
N ALA A 345 -4.06 13.86 19.78
CA ALA A 345 -2.76 14.04 19.13
C ALA A 345 -2.88 13.94 17.60
N PRO A 346 -3.14 15.05 16.89
CA PRO A 346 -3.30 15.06 15.43
C PRO A 346 -2.14 14.38 14.67
N ALA A 347 -0.91 14.53 15.16
CA ALA A 347 0.26 13.89 14.57
C ALA A 347 0.23 12.34 14.59
N ALA A 348 -0.47 11.73 15.55
CA ALA A 348 -0.60 10.28 15.67
C ALA A 348 -1.87 9.73 15.00
N ARG A 349 -2.85 10.60 14.73
CA ARG A 349 -4.19 10.22 14.26
C ARG A 349 -4.15 9.37 13.00
N ASN A 350 -3.50 9.87 11.96
CA ASN A 350 -3.48 9.19 10.66
C ASN A 350 -2.80 7.82 10.72
N ASP A 351 -1.71 7.69 11.48
CA ASP A 351 -1.03 6.40 11.67
C ASP A 351 -1.92 5.40 12.44
N ILE A 352 -2.63 5.85 13.46
CA ILE A 352 -3.56 5.01 14.23
C ILE A 352 -4.73 4.58 13.36
N LEU A 353 -5.39 5.52 12.64
CA LEU A 353 -6.53 5.23 11.79
C LEU A 353 -6.17 4.25 10.67
N ALA A 354 -5.00 4.41 10.04
CA ALA A 354 -4.53 3.47 9.03
C ALA A 354 -4.20 2.10 9.65
N LYS A 355 -3.34 2.05 10.66
CA LYS A 355 -2.77 0.79 11.15
C LYS A 355 -3.69 -0.01 12.07
N ARG A 356 -4.60 0.65 12.83
CA ARG A 356 -5.55 -0.03 13.71
C ARG A 356 -6.89 -0.29 13.07
N PHE A 357 -7.32 0.62 12.19
CA PHE A 357 -8.68 0.58 11.65
C PHE A 357 -8.74 0.33 10.14
N GLY A 358 -7.57 0.21 9.47
CA GLY A 358 -7.50 -0.07 8.03
C GLY A 358 -8.02 1.06 7.15
N LEU A 359 -8.19 2.26 7.71
CA LEU A 359 -8.66 3.42 6.96
C LEU A 359 -7.51 4.00 6.13
N PRO A 360 -7.71 4.28 4.85
CA PRO A 360 -6.66 4.78 3.96
C PRO A 360 -6.35 6.25 4.26
N MET A 361 -5.58 6.47 5.33
CA MET A 361 -5.16 7.82 5.76
C MET A 361 -3.75 8.11 5.25
N GLU A 362 -3.45 9.37 4.99
CA GLU A 362 -2.09 9.82 4.72
C GLU A 362 -1.32 10.03 6.03
N GLY A 363 -0.12 9.44 6.13
CA GLY A 363 0.54 9.24 7.41
C GLY A 363 1.73 10.14 7.69
N TYR A 364 1.58 11.47 7.64
CA TYR A 364 2.63 12.39 8.09
C TYR A 364 2.02 13.56 8.85
N THR A 365 2.84 14.23 9.68
CA THR A 365 2.52 15.57 10.15
C THR A 365 2.65 16.49 8.95
N TYR A 366 1.61 16.50 8.12
CA TYR A 366 1.54 17.44 7.03
C TYR A 366 1.41 18.85 7.58
N TYR A 367 1.88 19.79 6.81
CA TYR A 367 1.78 21.18 7.18
C TYR A 367 0.32 21.64 7.27
N PHE A 368 -0.50 21.17 6.35
CA PHE A 368 -1.95 21.38 6.37
C PHE A 368 -2.66 20.13 6.88
N THR A 369 -3.66 20.30 7.75
CA THR A 369 -4.51 19.20 8.22
C THR A 369 -5.47 18.74 7.11
N TYR A 370 -6.06 17.56 7.27
CA TYR A 370 -7.05 17.08 6.31
C TYR A 370 -8.21 18.07 6.13
N GLU A 371 -8.72 18.60 7.22
CA GLU A 371 -9.81 19.59 7.21
C GLU A 371 -9.45 20.85 6.42
N GLU A 372 -8.21 21.28 6.49
CA GLU A 372 -7.70 22.45 5.75
C GLU A 372 -7.55 22.19 4.26
N THR A 373 -7.36 20.94 3.85
CA THR A 373 -7.21 20.56 2.44
C THR A 373 -8.54 20.28 1.76
N LEU A 374 -9.67 20.30 2.46
CA LEU A 374 -10.99 20.08 1.87
C LEU A 374 -11.38 21.22 0.94
N PRO A 375 -11.83 20.91 -0.29
CA PRO A 375 -12.25 21.94 -1.25
C PRO A 375 -13.50 22.66 -0.80
N HIS A 376 -13.67 23.88 -1.30
CA HIS A 376 -14.83 24.72 -1.07
C HIS A 376 -15.82 24.59 -2.22
N ARG A 377 -16.96 25.26 -2.10
CA ARG A 377 -17.92 25.37 -3.22
C ARG A 377 -17.30 26.19 -4.34
N LYS A 378 -17.55 25.80 -5.58
CA LYS A 378 -17.14 26.51 -6.80
C LYS A 378 -17.52 27.98 -6.73
N ARG A 379 -16.55 28.86 -7.04
CA ARG A 379 -16.72 30.30 -7.11
C ARG A 379 -16.20 30.82 -8.43
N ASP A 380 -16.81 31.89 -8.89
CA ASP A 380 -16.36 32.64 -10.04
C ASP A 380 -15.55 33.85 -9.60
N PHE A 381 -14.44 34.09 -10.27
CA PHE A 381 -13.50 35.19 -10.01
C PHE A 381 -13.36 36.11 -11.23
N TRP A 382 -14.31 36.07 -12.14
CA TRP A 382 -14.35 36.89 -13.33
C TRP A 382 -14.16 38.37 -12.99
N GLN A 383 -13.23 39.05 -13.68
CA GLN A 383 -12.86 40.45 -13.51
C GLN A 383 -12.43 40.85 -12.10
N LEU A 384 -12.02 39.89 -11.27
CA LEU A 384 -11.43 40.20 -9.98
C LEU A 384 -9.93 40.39 -10.10
N PRO A 385 -9.32 41.36 -9.36
CA PRO A 385 -7.88 41.51 -9.31
C PRO A 385 -7.24 40.33 -8.58
N CYS A 386 -6.13 39.84 -9.12
CA CYS A 386 -5.39 38.76 -8.53
C CYS A 386 -3.87 38.96 -8.61
N SER A 387 -3.18 38.28 -7.70
CA SER A 387 -1.75 38.04 -7.78
C SER A 387 -1.51 36.69 -8.42
N LEU A 388 -0.56 36.60 -9.34
CA LEU A 388 -0.10 35.37 -9.94
C LEU A 388 1.19 34.91 -9.24
N GLY A 389 1.32 33.62 -8.97
CA GLY A 389 2.59 33.01 -8.53
C GLY A 389 3.01 31.89 -9.48
N GLY A 390 4.31 31.69 -9.63
CA GLY A 390 4.86 30.69 -10.53
C GLY A 390 6.03 29.91 -9.97
N ASP A 391 5.91 28.60 -9.87
CA ASP A 391 6.96 27.63 -9.59
C ASP A 391 7.26 26.84 -10.86
N LEU A 392 8.37 27.19 -11.55
CA LEU A 392 8.64 26.75 -12.91
C LEU A 392 9.53 25.50 -12.96
N SER A 393 9.03 24.45 -13.57
CA SER A 393 9.70 23.17 -13.77
C SER A 393 9.79 22.82 -15.25
N GLN A 394 10.84 22.09 -15.64
CA GLN A 394 11.05 21.62 -17.01
C GLN A 394 10.34 20.29 -17.33
N GLY A 395 9.43 19.79 -16.47
CA GLY A 395 8.52 18.71 -16.82
C GLY A 395 8.60 17.42 -16.02
N TYR A 396 9.47 17.31 -15.01
CA TYR A 396 9.43 16.22 -14.03
C TYR A 396 8.52 16.54 -12.84
N ASP A 397 8.53 17.78 -12.39
CA ASP A 397 7.56 18.35 -11.45
C ASP A 397 6.51 19.16 -12.21
N PHE A 398 5.46 19.61 -11.55
CA PHE A 398 4.54 20.54 -12.19
C PHE A 398 5.25 21.86 -12.49
N CYS A 399 5.04 22.40 -13.68
CA CYS A 399 5.23 23.82 -13.89
C CYS A 399 3.93 24.46 -13.43
N ALA A 400 3.92 25.06 -12.26
CA ALA A 400 2.72 25.44 -11.54
C ALA A 400 2.52 26.95 -11.51
N PHE A 401 1.28 27.36 -11.79
CA PHE A 401 0.84 28.74 -11.62
C PHE A 401 -0.39 28.77 -10.70
N THR A 402 -0.38 29.71 -9.74
CA THR A 402 -1.50 29.91 -8.81
C THR A 402 -1.96 31.36 -8.83
N PHE A 403 -3.25 31.56 -9.08
CA PHE A 403 -3.94 32.84 -9.00
C PHE A 403 -4.52 33.01 -7.61
N LEU A 404 -4.19 34.11 -6.95
CA LEU A 404 -4.62 34.44 -5.60
C LEU A 404 -5.45 35.72 -5.63
N PHE A 405 -6.75 35.61 -5.34
CA PHE A 405 -7.74 36.67 -5.41
C PHE A 405 -8.05 37.21 -4.01
N PRO A 406 -7.54 38.40 -3.61
CA PRO A 406 -7.89 38.99 -2.33
C PRO A 406 -9.37 39.42 -2.32
N LEU A 407 -10.12 39.01 -1.29
CA LEU A 407 -11.54 39.27 -1.14
C LEU A 407 -11.79 40.28 -0.01
N SER A 408 -12.91 41.01 -0.09
CA SER A 408 -13.27 42.09 0.85
C SER A 408 -13.36 41.66 2.33
N ASN A 409 -13.58 40.36 2.59
CA ASN A 409 -13.66 39.80 3.94
C ASN A 409 -12.30 39.31 4.48
N GLY A 410 -11.19 39.57 3.78
CA GLY A 410 -9.85 39.11 4.14
C GLY A 410 -9.54 37.67 3.76
N ALA A 411 -10.47 36.95 3.12
CA ALA A 411 -10.23 35.65 2.50
C ALA A 411 -9.54 35.79 1.15
N PHE A 412 -8.96 34.71 0.66
CA PHE A 412 -8.38 34.62 -0.67
C PHE A 412 -9.05 33.52 -1.49
N GLY A 413 -9.50 33.85 -2.70
CA GLY A 413 -9.83 32.87 -3.71
C GLY A 413 -8.55 32.29 -4.31
N VAL A 414 -8.54 31.00 -4.63
CA VAL A 414 -7.37 30.32 -5.20
C VAL A 414 -7.80 29.55 -6.42
N LYS A 415 -7.08 29.72 -7.53
CA LYS A 415 -7.20 28.94 -8.77
C LYS A 415 -5.82 28.57 -9.27
N THR A 416 -5.71 27.42 -9.94
CA THR A 416 -4.42 26.93 -10.42
C THR A 416 -4.45 26.59 -11.90
N ARG A 417 -3.28 26.70 -12.53
CA ARG A 417 -3.00 26.21 -13.86
C ARG A 417 -1.64 25.54 -13.86
N ASN A 418 -1.60 24.23 -14.09
CA ASN A 418 -0.37 23.45 -13.94
C ASN A 418 -0.08 22.70 -15.23
N TYR A 419 1.20 22.44 -15.52
CA TYR A 419 1.64 21.82 -16.76
C TYR A 419 2.58 20.66 -16.48
N ILE A 420 2.41 19.57 -17.24
CA ILE A 420 3.34 18.43 -17.32
C ILE A 420 3.51 17.98 -18.77
N THR A 421 4.56 17.19 -19.01
CA THR A 421 4.74 16.54 -20.32
C THR A 421 3.95 15.25 -20.43
N GLN A 422 3.53 14.89 -21.64
CA GLN A 422 2.92 13.58 -21.96
C GLN A 422 3.80 12.42 -21.50
N ARG A 423 5.12 12.56 -21.63
CA ARG A 423 6.09 11.55 -21.16
C ARG A 423 6.01 11.33 -19.65
N THR A 424 5.85 12.40 -18.86
CA THR A 424 5.73 12.33 -17.40
C THR A 424 4.45 11.60 -17.02
N LEU A 425 3.32 11.94 -17.65
CA LEU A 425 2.03 11.27 -17.42
C LEU A 425 2.11 9.76 -17.71
N MET A 426 2.77 9.36 -18.81
CA MET A 426 2.90 7.94 -19.19
C MET A 426 3.74 7.10 -18.21
N LYS A 427 4.63 7.72 -17.44
CA LYS A 427 5.50 7.04 -16.48
C LYS A 427 4.87 6.86 -15.10
N LEU A 428 3.71 7.46 -14.87
CA LEU A 428 3.04 7.35 -13.59
C LEU A 428 2.49 5.94 -13.35
N GLN A 429 2.49 5.54 -12.09
CA GLN A 429 1.77 4.34 -11.64
C GLN A 429 0.26 4.50 -11.94
N PRO A 430 -0.47 3.42 -12.23
CA PRO A 430 -1.88 3.48 -12.61
C PRO A 430 -2.76 4.30 -11.64
N ALA A 431 -2.62 4.09 -10.33
CA ALA A 431 -3.38 4.84 -9.33
C ALA A 431 -3.10 6.35 -9.38
N MET A 432 -1.83 6.74 -9.58
CA MET A 432 -1.47 8.15 -9.73
C MET A 432 -1.95 8.74 -11.04
N ARG A 433 -1.94 7.95 -12.13
CA ARG A 433 -2.45 8.38 -13.43
C ARG A 433 -3.92 8.72 -13.37
N LEU A 434 -4.75 7.89 -12.74
CA LEU A 434 -6.18 8.17 -12.54
C LEU A 434 -6.39 9.49 -11.80
N LYS A 435 -5.58 9.74 -10.76
CA LYS A 435 -5.66 11.01 -10.03
C LYS A 435 -5.31 12.22 -10.92
N TYR A 436 -4.30 12.09 -11.78
CA TYR A 436 -3.93 13.15 -12.73
C TYR A 436 -4.99 13.32 -13.83
N GLU A 437 -5.68 12.27 -14.24
CA GLU A 437 -6.82 12.35 -15.18
C GLU A 437 -7.99 13.15 -14.58
N GLU A 438 -8.20 13.07 -13.26
CA GLU A 438 -9.17 13.96 -12.56
C GLU A 438 -8.74 15.43 -12.67
N PHE A 439 -7.46 15.75 -12.44
CA PHE A 439 -6.95 17.13 -12.57
C PHE A 439 -7.01 17.65 -14.00
N ILE A 440 -6.78 16.80 -15.01
CA ILE A 440 -6.94 17.15 -16.42
C ILE A 440 -8.41 17.44 -16.75
N LYS A 441 -9.32 16.61 -16.24
CA LYS A 441 -10.76 16.76 -16.47
C LYS A 441 -11.32 18.03 -15.82
N GLU A 442 -10.82 18.41 -14.64
CA GLU A 442 -11.22 19.68 -14.00
C GLU A 442 -10.59 20.93 -14.63
N GLY A 443 -9.51 20.75 -15.44
CA GLY A 443 -8.82 21.82 -16.14
C GLY A 443 -7.69 22.49 -15.34
N SER A 444 -7.34 21.97 -14.17
CA SER A 444 -6.23 22.46 -13.33
C SER A 444 -4.86 21.92 -13.77
N LEU A 445 -4.82 20.84 -14.57
CA LEU A 445 -3.61 20.22 -15.12
C LEU A 445 -3.68 20.12 -16.63
N ILE A 446 -2.68 20.66 -17.32
CA ILE A 446 -2.53 20.63 -18.77
C ILE A 446 -1.38 19.71 -19.14
N VAL A 447 -1.59 18.86 -20.14
CA VAL A 447 -0.58 17.94 -20.66
C VAL A 447 -0.04 18.49 -21.98
N MET A 448 1.24 18.87 -21.98
CA MET A 448 1.93 19.35 -23.16
C MET A 448 2.62 18.19 -23.90
N GLU A 449 2.72 18.28 -25.20
CA GLU A 449 3.47 17.32 -26.02
C GLU A 449 4.97 17.41 -25.74
N GLY A 450 5.69 16.30 -26.03
CA GLY A 450 7.16 16.28 -25.91
C GLY A 450 7.68 15.67 -24.61
N THR A 451 8.97 15.88 -24.39
CA THR A 451 9.73 15.31 -23.26
C THR A 451 10.18 16.34 -22.23
N VAL A 452 10.16 17.61 -22.61
CA VAL A 452 10.49 18.79 -21.81
C VAL A 452 9.45 19.84 -22.13
N LEU A 453 9.04 20.63 -21.16
CA LEU A 453 8.10 21.72 -21.35
C LEU A 453 8.77 22.87 -22.12
N ASP A 454 8.12 23.33 -23.18
CA ASP A 454 8.48 24.57 -23.86
C ASP A 454 7.85 25.75 -23.11
N MET A 455 8.67 26.62 -22.56
CA MET A 455 8.22 27.76 -21.76
C MET A 455 7.44 28.80 -22.58
N MET A 456 7.61 28.83 -23.89
CA MET A 456 6.84 29.70 -24.77
C MET A 456 5.41 29.16 -24.96
N GLU A 457 5.26 27.86 -25.21
CA GLU A 457 3.95 27.21 -25.28
C GLU A 457 3.21 27.32 -23.95
N VAL A 458 3.91 27.14 -22.82
CA VAL A 458 3.35 27.33 -21.47
C VAL A 458 2.87 28.77 -21.29
N TYR A 459 3.65 29.77 -21.74
CA TYR A 459 3.28 31.16 -21.66
C TYR A 459 2.01 31.45 -22.48
N GLU A 460 1.96 30.99 -23.72
CA GLU A 460 0.83 31.21 -24.63
C GLU A 460 -0.48 30.58 -24.09
N ASP A 461 -0.42 29.36 -23.56
CA ASP A 461 -1.59 28.74 -22.94
C ASP A 461 -2.03 29.47 -21.67
N LEU A 462 -1.09 29.89 -20.81
CA LEU A 462 -1.40 30.63 -19.60
C LEU A 462 -2.03 32.00 -19.91
N ASP A 463 -1.48 32.76 -20.87
CA ASP A 463 -1.96 34.06 -21.27
C ASP A 463 -3.39 33.96 -21.86
N ASN A 464 -3.62 33.00 -22.74
CA ASN A 464 -4.96 32.68 -23.25
C ASN A 464 -5.91 32.34 -22.11
N HIS A 465 -5.50 31.54 -21.15
CA HIS A 465 -6.32 31.19 -20.00
C HIS A 465 -6.67 32.41 -19.13
N ILE A 466 -5.74 33.34 -18.92
CA ILE A 466 -5.98 34.58 -18.19
C ILE A 466 -7.04 35.43 -18.92
N ILE A 467 -6.92 35.56 -20.23
CA ILE A 467 -7.88 36.32 -21.07
C ILE A 467 -9.25 35.67 -21.04
N GLU A 468 -9.33 34.36 -21.29
CA GLU A 468 -10.61 33.61 -21.32
C GLU A 468 -11.30 33.58 -19.97
N SER A 469 -10.56 33.48 -18.88
CA SER A 469 -11.09 33.51 -17.51
C SER A 469 -11.37 34.93 -17.00
N GLY A 470 -10.98 35.96 -17.76
CA GLY A 470 -11.17 37.36 -17.40
C GLY A 470 -10.46 37.78 -16.12
N TYR A 471 -9.32 37.17 -15.79
CA TYR A 471 -8.56 37.48 -14.57
C TYR A 471 -7.78 38.79 -14.74
N ASP A 472 -7.84 39.67 -13.72
CA ASP A 472 -7.10 40.93 -13.71
C ASP A 472 -5.81 40.74 -12.89
N VAL A 473 -4.75 40.24 -13.56
CA VAL A 473 -3.46 39.98 -12.91
C VAL A 473 -2.72 41.29 -12.65
N ARG A 474 -2.57 41.65 -11.38
CA ARG A 474 -1.93 42.91 -10.93
C ARG A 474 -0.44 42.77 -10.67
N CYS A 475 0.00 41.61 -10.18
CA CYS A 475 1.42 41.35 -9.90
C CYS A 475 1.74 39.86 -10.11
N PHE A 476 3.05 39.56 -10.29
CA PHE A 476 3.55 38.22 -10.55
C PHE A 476 4.76 37.93 -9.68
N GLY A 477 4.65 36.92 -8.78
CA GLY A 477 5.76 36.40 -7.99
C GLY A 477 6.29 35.08 -8.56
N TYR A 478 7.59 34.89 -8.57
CA TYR A 478 8.19 33.67 -9.15
C TYR A 478 9.49 33.26 -8.45
N ASP A 479 9.73 31.92 -8.38
CA ASP A 479 11.05 31.41 -8.06
C ASP A 479 11.98 31.57 -9.27
N PRO A 480 13.18 32.16 -9.08
CA PRO A 480 14.12 32.40 -10.18
C PRO A 480 14.70 31.12 -10.81
N TYR A 481 14.52 29.96 -10.21
CA TYR A 481 15.03 28.70 -10.75
C TYR A 481 14.24 28.32 -12.00
N ASN A 482 14.92 28.09 -13.13
CA ASN A 482 14.32 27.80 -14.45
C ASN A 482 13.36 28.85 -15.03
N ALA A 483 13.23 30.04 -14.44
CA ALA A 483 12.20 31.01 -14.79
C ALA A 483 12.60 31.97 -15.91
N LYS A 484 13.86 32.00 -16.35
CA LYS A 484 14.43 33.06 -17.19
C LYS A 484 13.60 33.31 -18.45
N ASP A 485 13.39 32.31 -19.27
CA ASP A 485 12.78 32.46 -20.60
C ASP A 485 11.30 32.86 -20.47
N PHE A 486 10.58 32.27 -19.53
CA PHE A 486 9.18 32.63 -19.24
C PHE A 486 9.07 34.07 -18.74
N VAL A 487 9.90 34.50 -17.78
CA VAL A 487 9.85 35.84 -17.20
C VAL A 487 10.28 36.91 -18.20
N GLU A 488 11.25 36.63 -19.07
CA GLU A 488 11.60 37.53 -20.16
C GLU A 488 10.42 37.77 -21.10
N ARG A 489 9.68 36.71 -21.47
CA ARG A 489 8.48 36.82 -22.29
C ARG A 489 7.36 37.55 -21.54
N TRP A 490 7.10 37.20 -20.28
CA TRP A 490 6.10 37.88 -19.46
C TRP A 490 6.36 39.38 -19.38
N THR A 491 7.59 39.80 -19.11
CA THR A 491 7.96 41.21 -18.96
C THR A 491 7.91 42.00 -20.28
N GLN A 492 8.15 41.34 -21.43
CA GLN A 492 7.98 41.93 -22.74
C GLN A 492 6.52 42.30 -23.04
N GLU A 493 5.57 41.43 -22.69
CA GLU A 493 4.15 41.61 -23.01
C GLU A 493 3.41 42.39 -21.91
N ASN A 494 3.72 42.15 -20.61
CA ASN A 494 2.99 42.71 -19.48
C ASN A 494 3.76 43.83 -18.75
N GLY A 495 5.02 44.09 -19.12
CA GLY A 495 5.89 45.05 -18.43
C GLY A 495 6.57 44.45 -17.19
N VAL A 496 7.46 45.25 -16.60
CA VAL A 496 8.28 44.86 -15.43
C VAL A 496 7.66 45.24 -14.09
N PHE A 497 6.57 46.00 -14.10
CA PHE A 497 5.95 46.50 -12.88
C PHE A 497 5.17 45.40 -12.19
N GLY A 498 5.34 45.24 -10.87
CA GLY A 498 4.67 44.17 -10.11
C GLY A 498 5.28 42.77 -10.29
N VAL A 499 6.42 42.63 -11.00
CA VAL A 499 7.10 41.35 -11.18
C VAL A 499 8.14 41.18 -10.06
N GLU A 500 7.89 40.22 -9.17
CA GLU A 500 8.63 40.03 -7.93
C GLU A 500 9.39 38.70 -7.91
N LYS A 501 10.67 38.79 -7.63
CA LYS A 501 11.52 37.62 -7.48
C LYS A 501 11.46 37.07 -6.05
N VAL A 502 10.91 35.88 -5.88
CA VAL A 502 10.78 35.19 -4.61
C VAL A 502 11.85 34.10 -4.48
N ILE A 503 12.82 34.31 -3.59
CA ILE A 503 13.89 33.33 -3.38
C ILE A 503 13.41 32.30 -2.38
N GLN A 504 13.31 31.04 -2.82
CA GLN A 504 12.90 29.94 -1.95
C GLN A 504 13.97 29.61 -0.89
N GLY A 505 13.58 29.61 0.38
CA GLY A 505 14.44 29.28 1.50
C GLY A 505 13.77 29.50 2.86
N ALA A 506 14.18 28.77 3.90
CA ALA A 506 13.54 28.82 5.23
C ALA A 506 13.39 30.25 5.77
N LYS A 507 14.36 31.13 5.48
CA LYS A 507 14.37 32.51 5.96
C LYS A 507 13.34 33.42 5.26
N THR A 508 13.06 33.16 3.98
CA THR A 508 12.12 33.94 3.15
C THR A 508 10.72 33.37 3.17
N GLU A 509 10.59 32.04 3.25
CA GLU A 509 9.31 31.33 3.24
C GLU A 509 8.60 31.34 4.60
N SER A 510 9.34 31.40 5.71
CA SER A 510 8.79 31.17 7.06
C SER A 510 7.59 32.07 7.41
N VAL A 511 7.66 33.36 7.10
CA VAL A 511 6.58 34.33 7.42
C VAL A 511 5.38 34.14 6.48
N PRO A 512 5.53 34.16 5.14
CA PRO A 512 4.41 33.90 4.23
C PRO A 512 3.73 32.56 4.47
N LEU A 513 4.51 31.52 4.72
CA LEU A 513 4.00 30.18 4.99
C LEU A 513 3.16 30.13 6.28
N GLY A 514 3.61 30.81 7.36
CA GLY A 514 2.85 30.93 8.61
C GLY A 514 1.54 31.70 8.45
N GLU A 515 1.52 32.74 7.62
CA GLU A 515 0.32 33.51 7.32
C GLU A 515 -0.68 32.71 6.48
N LEU A 516 -0.20 32.00 5.44
CA LEU A 516 -1.02 31.09 4.65
C LEU A 516 -1.58 29.95 5.50
N LYS A 517 -0.79 29.41 6.43
CA LYS A 517 -1.26 28.42 7.39
C LYS A 517 -2.43 28.94 8.23
N LYS A 518 -2.32 30.14 8.77
CA LYS A 518 -3.39 30.76 9.54
C LYS A 518 -4.65 30.97 8.71
N LEU A 519 -4.52 31.46 7.47
CA LEU A 519 -5.64 31.60 6.54
C LEU A 519 -6.30 30.22 6.25
N SER A 520 -5.51 29.17 6.17
CA SER A 520 -6.01 27.81 5.95
C SER A 520 -6.76 27.28 7.19
N GLU A 521 -6.22 27.48 8.40
CA GLU A 521 -6.87 27.12 9.68
C GLU A 521 -8.22 27.84 9.85
N ASP A 522 -8.29 29.13 9.46
CA ASP A 522 -9.50 29.93 9.50
C ASP A 522 -10.46 29.64 8.32
N ARG A 523 -10.13 28.68 7.45
CA ARG A 523 -10.90 28.36 6.22
C ARG A 523 -11.09 29.56 5.30
N MET A 524 -10.10 30.41 5.21
CA MET A 524 -10.08 31.64 4.40
C MET A 524 -9.28 31.50 3.09
N LEU A 525 -8.67 30.34 2.81
CA LEU A 525 -8.16 29.97 1.49
C LEU A 525 -9.26 29.20 0.76
N LEU A 526 -9.88 29.84 -0.24
CA LEU A 526 -11.10 29.35 -0.90
C LEU A 526 -10.77 28.75 -2.27
N PHE A 527 -10.52 27.46 -2.33
CA PHE A 527 -10.26 26.69 -3.56
C PHE A 527 -11.33 25.60 -3.74
N ASP A 528 -11.51 25.13 -4.96
CA ASP A 528 -12.48 24.08 -5.33
C ASP A 528 -11.84 22.98 -6.20
N GLU A 529 -10.51 23.01 -6.37
CA GLU A 529 -9.75 22.12 -7.24
C GLU A 529 -9.15 20.95 -6.45
N GLU A 530 -9.32 19.73 -6.98
CA GLU A 530 -8.73 18.52 -6.44
C GLU A 530 -7.19 18.54 -6.49
N LEU A 531 -6.61 19.22 -7.51
CA LEU A 531 -5.16 19.41 -7.59
C LEU A 531 -4.64 20.23 -6.42
N MET A 532 -5.32 21.29 -5.99
CA MET A 532 -4.92 22.07 -4.81
C MET A 532 -5.05 21.24 -3.53
N THR A 533 -6.15 20.49 -3.37
CA THR A 533 -6.32 19.51 -2.28
C THR A 533 -5.14 18.54 -2.21
N PHE A 534 -4.77 17.97 -3.36
CA PHE A 534 -3.66 17.01 -3.48
C PHE A 534 -2.31 17.64 -3.12
N THR A 535 -2.00 18.82 -3.65
CA THR A 535 -0.71 19.47 -3.40
C THR A 535 -0.58 19.98 -1.97
N MET A 536 -1.63 20.52 -1.37
CA MET A 536 -1.67 20.87 0.06
C MET A 536 -1.47 19.62 0.94
N GLY A 537 -2.12 18.52 0.60
CA GLY A 537 -1.98 17.24 1.30
C GLY A 537 -0.57 16.64 1.25
N ASN A 538 0.28 17.06 0.32
CA ASN A 538 1.68 16.61 0.19
C ASN A 538 2.70 17.49 0.95
N CYS A 539 2.27 18.65 1.45
CA CYS A 539 3.17 19.60 2.09
C CYS A 539 3.63 19.15 3.47
N ILE A 540 4.95 19.09 3.66
CA ILE A 540 5.59 18.99 4.97
C ILE A 540 6.50 20.21 5.18
N THR A 541 6.88 20.49 6.41
CA THR A 541 7.83 21.56 6.70
C THR A 541 9.07 21.01 7.40
N LEU A 542 10.20 21.62 7.08
CA LEU A 542 11.43 21.52 7.86
C LEU A 542 11.63 22.82 8.63
N GLU A 543 11.88 22.70 9.93
CA GLU A 543 12.23 23.82 10.78
C GLU A 543 13.75 23.85 10.97
N ASP A 544 14.39 25.00 10.74
CA ASP A 544 15.81 25.19 10.99
C ASP A 544 16.09 25.45 12.48
N THR A 545 17.36 25.54 12.85
CA THR A 545 17.78 25.79 14.25
C THR A 545 17.31 27.13 14.84
N ASN A 546 16.81 28.03 13.98
CA ASN A 546 16.29 29.36 14.38
C ASN A 546 14.75 29.40 14.37
N GLY A 547 14.09 28.25 14.15
CA GLY A 547 12.65 28.16 14.08
C GLY A 547 12.04 28.62 12.75
N ASN A 548 12.86 28.90 11.72
CA ASN A 548 12.33 29.21 10.39
C ASN A 548 11.88 27.95 9.67
N ARG A 549 10.78 28.05 8.95
CA ARG A 549 10.15 26.90 8.25
C ARG A 549 10.31 27.03 6.74
N LYS A 550 10.58 25.89 6.11
CA LYS A 550 10.63 25.74 4.66
C LYS A 550 9.65 24.66 4.23
N LEU A 551 8.94 24.91 3.13
CA LEU A 551 8.09 23.92 2.49
C LEU A 551 8.93 22.82 1.82
N LEU A 552 8.55 21.58 2.05
CA LEU A 552 9.22 20.41 1.47
C LEU A 552 8.21 19.36 1.01
N LYS A 553 8.60 18.58 0.01
CA LYS A 553 7.99 17.30 -0.33
C LYS A 553 8.79 16.17 0.33
N LYS A 554 8.13 15.26 0.99
CA LYS A 554 8.83 14.13 1.64
C LYS A 554 9.38 13.13 0.64
N ARG A 555 8.68 12.94 -0.47
CA ARG A 555 9.06 12.01 -1.54
C ARG A 555 9.15 12.76 -2.86
N TYR A 556 10.06 12.32 -3.70
CA TYR A 556 10.29 12.92 -5.01
C TYR A 556 9.04 12.91 -5.92
N ASP A 557 8.19 11.91 -5.78
CA ASP A 557 6.96 11.74 -6.54
C ASP A 557 5.76 12.54 -6.00
N GLN A 558 5.88 13.15 -4.81
CA GLN A 558 4.86 14.03 -4.23
C GLN A 558 5.02 15.45 -4.79
N LYS A 559 3.94 16.03 -5.25
CA LYS A 559 3.90 17.37 -5.83
C LYS A 559 3.35 18.36 -4.82
N ILE A 560 4.06 19.49 -4.67
CA ILE A 560 3.69 20.62 -3.81
C ILE A 560 3.73 21.95 -4.57
N ASP A 561 4.02 21.87 -5.86
CA ASP A 561 4.41 22.99 -6.72
C ASP A 561 3.30 24.07 -6.80
N ALA A 562 2.02 23.68 -6.81
CA ALA A 562 0.90 24.65 -6.76
C ALA A 562 0.84 25.42 -5.44
N VAL A 563 1.24 24.82 -4.32
CA VAL A 563 1.34 25.52 -3.01
C VAL A 563 2.57 26.43 -2.97
N ALA A 564 3.69 26.03 -3.58
CA ALA A 564 4.86 26.87 -3.74
C ALA A 564 4.51 28.12 -4.59
N ALA A 565 3.83 27.91 -5.72
CA ALA A 565 3.32 28.99 -6.55
C ALA A 565 2.31 29.89 -5.79
N MET A 566 1.44 29.31 -4.95
CA MET A 566 0.54 30.09 -4.08
C MET A 566 1.29 30.98 -3.12
N MET A 567 2.39 30.47 -2.54
CA MET A 567 3.26 31.27 -1.67
C MET A 567 3.92 32.42 -2.43
N ASP A 568 4.41 32.17 -3.64
CA ASP A 568 5.01 33.21 -4.49
C ASP A 568 3.98 34.30 -4.86
N ALA A 569 2.73 33.90 -5.18
CA ALA A 569 1.61 34.83 -5.38
C ALA A 569 1.33 35.66 -4.13
N TYR A 570 1.34 35.06 -2.96
CA TYR A 570 1.09 35.75 -1.70
C TYR A 570 2.20 36.76 -1.36
N VAL A 571 3.45 36.42 -1.61
CA VAL A 571 4.58 37.36 -1.44
C VAL A 571 4.46 38.54 -2.39
N ALA A 572 4.17 38.30 -3.68
CA ALA A 572 3.97 39.37 -4.66
C ALA A 572 2.78 40.28 -4.28
N TYR A 573 1.67 39.70 -3.83
CA TYR A 573 0.54 40.46 -3.30
C TYR A 573 0.94 41.37 -2.13
N LYS A 574 1.71 40.85 -1.17
CA LYS A 574 2.14 41.64 -0.01
C LYS A 574 3.03 42.81 -0.37
N LEU A 575 3.91 42.62 -1.37
CA LEU A 575 4.82 43.68 -1.85
C LEU A 575 4.11 44.76 -2.67
N ASN A 576 3.00 44.43 -3.32
CA ASN A 576 2.24 45.28 -4.24
C ASN A 576 0.81 45.53 -3.75
N ARG A 577 0.58 45.61 -2.45
CA ARG A 577 -0.75 45.66 -1.85
C ARG A 577 -1.59 46.86 -2.32
N ASP A 578 -0.94 48.00 -2.55
CA ASP A 578 -1.53 49.23 -3.08
C ASP A 578 -2.12 49.10 -4.49
N MET A 579 -1.74 48.04 -5.26
CA MET A 579 -2.40 47.76 -6.55
C MET A 579 -3.79 47.13 -6.39
N PHE A 580 -4.14 46.72 -5.17
CA PHE A 580 -5.41 46.01 -4.89
C PHE A 580 -6.39 46.89 -4.06
N GLU A 581 -5.95 48.08 -3.67
CA GLU A 581 -6.77 49.11 -3.05
C GLU A 581 -7.33 50.00 -4.19
#